data_3b237efc9474367a9d6e88747ddfa7e5
#
_entry.id   3b237efc9474367a9d6e88747ddfa7e5
#
_cell.length_a   1.000
_cell.length_b   1.000
_cell.length_c   1.000
_cell.angle_alpha   90.00
_cell.angle_beta   90.00
_cell.angle_gamma   90.00
#
_symmetry.space_group_name_H-M   'P 1'
#
loop_
_entity.id
_entity.type
_entity.pdbx_description
1 polymer ?
#
loop_
_entity_poly.entity_id
_entity_poly.type
_entity_poly.pdbx_seq_one_letter_code
_entity_poly.pdbx_strand_id
1 'polypeptide(L)'
;MERGGVQHADRKKTELLEEIKKYETLTDAVEQPRILLAGQVQAGKSSFINSVNSIFRGYPIFQATVGYGKKSVTKNYRAYTISDSKGGGKLPFIFCDTMGMKGCDNDVGILTQDVFSMIDGYVPDNYKFDPITAMSTCKKCTEKPSLADQVHCIVYVVDASTAILLEKELLKMFQKIQKKACNLGIPQLLLLTKVDFACNIVKDDLTKVYKSRYIHETVIKVSQMVGVPVACILPVRNYWCETELDMKVDILILKALQQILRQADACFDEIKQRRKSEGAPPLSNE
;
A
#
# COMPACT_ATOMS: atom_id res chain seq x y z
N MET A 1 -3.21 21.48 -30.35
CA MET A 1 -3.41 20.11 -29.82
C MET A 1 -3.25 19.99 -28.29
N GLU A 2 -2.53 20.90 -27.61
CA GLU A 2 -2.27 20.83 -26.15
C GLU A 2 -3.51 21.08 -25.25
N ARG A 3 -4.41 21.99 -25.64
CA ARG A 3 -5.60 22.31 -24.78
C ARG A 3 -6.55 21.12 -24.57
N GLY A 4 -6.73 20.25 -25.56
CA GLY A 4 -7.59 19.07 -25.45
C GLY A 4 -6.99 17.99 -24.51
N GLY A 5 -5.68 17.85 -24.47
CA GLY A 5 -4.98 16.90 -23.60
C GLY A 5 -5.04 17.28 -22.12
N VAL A 6 -4.92 18.57 -21.81
CA VAL A 6 -5.01 19.08 -20.44
C VAL A 6 -6.44 18.92 -19.90
N GLN A 7 -7.46 19.28 -20.67
CA GLN A 7 -8.87 19.11 -20.28
C GLN A 7 -9.23 17.64 -20.03
N HIS A 8 -8.71 16.71 -20.85
CA HIS A 8 -8.96 15.28 -20.66
C HIS A 8 -8.28 14.75 -19.38
N ALA A 9 -7.05 15.18 -19.07
CA ALA A 9 -6.34 14.78 -17.86
C ALA A 9 -7.04 15.32 -16.59
N ASP A 10 -7.48 16.58 -16.62
CA ASP A 10 -8.20 17.22 -15.52
C ASP A 10 -9.52 16.52 -15.21
N ARG A 11 -10.31 16.23 -16.25
CA ARG A 11 -11.52 15.44 -16.12
C ARG A 11 -11.23 14.05 -15.51
N LYS A 12 -10.18 13.37 -15.98
CA LYS A 12 -9.83 12.03 -15.48
C LYS A 12 -9.41 12.05 -14.01
N LYS A 13 -8.65 13.05 -13.59
CA LYS A 13 -8.30 13.25 -12.16
C LYS A 13 -9.55 13.44 -11.32
N THR A 14 -10.47 14.32 -11.77
CA THR A 14 -11.71 14.62 -11.05
C THR A 14 -12.58 13.36 -10.91
N GLU A 15 -12.76 12.60 -11.99
CA GLU A 15 -13.50 11.33 -11.97
C GLU A 15 -12.93 10.34 -10.95
N LEU A 16 -11.59 10.18 -10.93
CA LEU A 16 -10.91 9.28 -9.97
C LEU A 16 -11.08 9.75 -8.53
N LEU A 17 -10.95 11.05 -8.27
CA LEU A 17 -11.15 11.61 -6.93
C LEU A 17 -12.56 11.37 -6.42
N GLU A 18 -13.57 11.60 -7.27
CA GLU A 18 -14.97 11.39 -6.88
C GLU A 18 -15.30 9.91 -6.67
N GLU A 19 -14.79 9.02 -7.54
CA GLU A 19 -14.97 7.58 -7.37
C GLU A 19 -14.38 7.09 -6.05
N ILE A 20 -13.16 7.52 -5.71
CA ILE A 20 -12.50 7.11 -4.46
C ILE A 20 -13.20 7.70 -3.23
N LYS A 21 -13.69 8.94 -3.29
CA LYS A 21 -14.45 9.56 -2.19
C LYS A 21 -15.78 8.89 -1.91
N LYS A 22 -16.42 8.38 -2.96
CA LYS A 22 -17.72 7.70 -2.90
C LYS A 22 -17.57 6.18 -2.74
N TYR A 23 -16.34 5.68 -2.57
CA TYR A 23 -16.12 4.26 -2.39
C TYR A 23 -16.81 3.80 -1.10
N GLU A 24 -17.55 2.72 -1.21
CA GLU A 24 -18.20 2.01 -0.11
C GLU A 24 -17.74 0.55 -0.17
N THR A 25 -17.49 -0.05 0.98
CA THR A 25 -17.10 -1.46 1.05
C THR A 25 -18.28 -2.36 0.67
N LEU A 26 -18.00 -3.53 0.14
CA LEU A 26 -19.03 -4.52 -0.19
C LEU A 26 -19.66 -5.19 1.04
N THR A 27 -19.37 -4.72 2.27
CA THR A 27 -19.90 -5.27 3.52
C THR A 27 -20.15 -4.19 4.55
N ASP A 28 -21.25 -4.29 5.29
CA ASP A 28 -21.56 -3.36 6.39
C ASP A 28 -20.69 -3.59 7.62
N ALA A 29 -20.05 -4.76 7.73
CA ALA A 29 -19.17 -5.11 8.86
C ALA A 29 -17.85 -4.35 8.90
N VAL A 30 -17.46 -3.71 7.79
CA VAL A 30 -16.20 -2.94 7.68
C VAL A 30 -16.45 -1.64 6.93
N GLU A 31 -16.43 -0.53 7.62
CA GLU A 31 -16.61 0.80 7.01
C GLU A 31 -15.37 1.23 6.19
N GLN A 32 -14.18 0.92 6.68
CA GLN A 32 -12.92 1.32 6.06
C GLN A 32 -11.97 0.12 5.94
N PRO A 33 -11.67 -0.37 4.72
CA PRO A 33 -10.70 -1.44 4.54
C PRO A 33 -9.31 -0.99 4.99
N ARG A 34 -8.57 -1.89 5.65
CA ARG A 34 -7.18 -1.69 6.06
C ARG A 34 -6.24 -2.21 4.99
N ILE A 35 -5.37 -1.34 4.48
CA ILE A 35 -4.40 -1.60 3.42
C ILE A 35 -3.01 -1.62 4.03
N LEU A 36 -2.38 -2.79 4.12
CA LEU A 36 -1.05 -2.94 4.71
C LEU A 36 0.02 -2.65 3.67
N LEU A 37 0.91 -1.68 3.94
CA LEU A 37 2.09 -1.41 3.11
C LEU A 37 3.31 -2.15 3.68
N ALA A 38 3.84 -3.12 2.93
CA ALA A 38 4.97 -3.96 3.32
C ALA A 38 6.13 -3.81 2.31
N GLY A 39 7.36 -3.59 2.78
CA GLY A 39 8.51 -3.44 1.88
C GLY A 39 9.76 -2.94 2.58
N GLN A 40 10.85 -2.85 1.83
CA GLN A 40 12.14 -2.41 2.34
C GLN A 40 12.09 -1.02 2.98
N VAL A 41 13.11 -0.76 3.79
CA VAL A 41 13.42 0.62 4.21
C VAL A 41 13.64 1.47 2.94
N GLN A 42 13.08 2.68 2.92
CA GLN A 42 13.16 3.62 1.79
C GLN A 42 12.51 3.17 0.47
N ALA A 43 11.76 2.09 0.44
CA ALA A 43 11.02 1.68 -0.75
C ALA A 43 9.88 2.65 -1.13
N GLY A 44 9.53 3.63 -0.30
CA GLY A 44 8.51 4.64 -0.60
C GLY A 44 7.13 4.40 0.00
N LYS A 45 7.00 3.55 1.04
CA LYS A 45 5.73 3.29 1.75
C LYS A 45 5.08 4.58 2.29
N SER A 46 5.77 5.24 3.21
CA SER A 46 5.29 6.49 3.82
C SER A 46 5.17 7.63 2.79
N SER A 47 6.02 7.63 1.74
CA SER A 47 5.92 8.59 0.64
C SER A 47 4.65 8.38 -0.19
N PHE A 48 4.20 7.13 -0.40
CA PHE A 48 2.94 6.85 -1.09
C PHE A 48 1.75 7.37 -0.28
N ILE A 49 1.72 7.14 1.04
CA ILE A 49 0.68 7.70 1.93
C ILE A 49 0.66 9.23 1.84
N ASN A 50 1.83 9.88 1.93
CA ASN A 50 1.96 11.33 1.81
C ASN A 50 1.46 11.82 0.45
N SER A 51 1.78 11.12 -0.63
CA SER A 51 1.35 11.48 -1.98
C SER A 51 -0.16 11.40 -2.14
N VAL A 52 -0.79 10.34 -1.64
CA VAL A 52 -2.25 10.23 -1.61
C VAL A 52 -2.86 11.36 -0.79
N ASN A 53 -2.35 11.60 0.41
CA ASN A 53 -2.83 12.69 1.27
C ASN A 53 -2.70 14.06 0.60
N SER A 54 -1.57 14.33 -0.08
CA SER A 54 -1.32 15.57 -0.82
C SER A 54 -2.35 15.79 -1.93
N ILE A 55 -2.69 14.75 -2.69
CA ILE A 55 -3.66 14.83 -3.78
C ILE A 55 -5.05 15.22 -3.25
N PHE A 56 -5.51 14.60 -2.16
CA PHE A 56 -6.81 14.91 -1.58
C PHE A 56 -6.84 16.25 -0.86
N ARG A 57 -5.72 16.74 -0.35
CA ARG A 57 -5.58 18.08 0.25
C ARG A 57 -5.42 19.19 -0.80
N GLY A 58 -4.98 18.88 -2.02
CA GLY A 58 -4.74 19.84 -3.07
C GLY A 58 -3.39 20.56 -3.00
N TYR A 59 -2.50 20.15 -2.07
CA TYR A 59 -1.13 20.67 -1.91
C TYR A 59 -0.22 19.62 -1.28
N PRO A 60 1.11 19.67 -1.52
CA PRO A 60 2.05 18.70 -0.96
C PRO A 60 2.06 18.67 0.57
N ILE A 61 1.96 17.46 1.14
CA ILE A 61 1.99 17.20 2.59
C ILE A 61 2.98 16.07 2.88
N PHE A 62 3.72 16.21 3.98
CA PHE A 62 4.69 15.23 4.45
C PHE A 62 4.37 14.81 5.89
N GLN A 63 3.17 14.25 6.11
CA GLN A 63 2.66 13.85 7.43
C GLN A 63 3.26 12.51 7.91
N ALA A 64 3.32 11.51 7.04
CA ALA A 64 3.97 10.25 7.37
C ALA A 64 5.49 10.46 7.37
N THR A 65 6.16 9.94 8.42
CA THR A 65 7.59 10.19 8.61
C THR A 65 8.42 9.56 7.52
N VAL A 66 9.07 10.39 6.72
CA VAL A 66 10.00 9.99 5.66
C VAL A 66 11.41 10.40 6.08
N GLY A 67 12.38 9.54 5.87
CA GLY A 67 13.77 9.85 6.20
C GLY A 67 14.79 9.24 5.25
N TYR A 68 15.96 9.84 5.25
CA TYR A 68 17.11 9.40 4.49
C TYR A 68 18.09 8.67 5.42
N GLY A 69 18.68 7.56 4.94
CA GLY A 69 19.70 6.80 5.66
C GLY A 69 19.41 5.30 5.76
N LYS A 70 20.39 4.52 6.19
CA LYS A 70 20.30 3.05 6.26
C LYS A 70 19.34 2.50 7.34
N LYS A 71 18.85 3.35 8.26
CA LYS A 71 17.93 2.93 9.32
C LYS A 71 16.49 3.29 9.00
N SER A 72 15.55 2.44 9.36
CA SER A 72 14.12 2.75 9.26
C SER A 72 13.79 3.95 10.15
N VAL A 73 13.10 4.94 9.61
CA VAL A 73 12.62 6.10 10.36
C VAL A 73 11.28 5.77 11.02
N THR A 74 10.43 5.01 10.34
CA THR A 74 9.19 4.47 10.90
C THR A 74 9.55 3.35 11.86
N LYS A 75 9.34 3.56 13.17
CA LYS A 75 9.59 2.56 14.22
C LYS A 75 8.31 1.96 14.79
N ASN A 76 7.19 2.60 14.53
CA ASN A 76 5.89 2.21 15.06
C ASN A 76 4.96 1.79 13.91
N TYR A 77 4.06 0.86 14.20
CA TYR A 77 2.89 0.64 13.37
C TYR A 77 1.98 1.85 13.45
N ARG A 78 1.51 2.33 12.30
CA ARG A 78 0.58 3.46 12.25
C ARG A 78 -0.54 3.22 11.25
N ALA A 79 -1.76 3.42 11.71
CA ALA A 79 -2.96 3.48 10.90
C ALA A 79 -3.23 4.93 10.48
N TYR A 80 -3.08 5.23 9.18
CA TYR A 80 -3.32 6.56 8.61
C TYR A 80 -4.69 6.63 7.98
N THR A 81 -5.57 7.46 8.55
CA THR A 81 -6.78 7.93 7.90
C THR A 81 -6.47 9.21 7.14
N ILE A 82 -6.93 9.33 5.91
CA ILE A 82 -6.76 10.52 5.09
C ILE A 82 -8.05 11.34 5.13
N SER A 83 -7.92 12.65 5.30
CA SER A 83 -9.08 13.55 5.31
C SER A 83 -9.21 14.28 3.98
N ASP A 84 -10.44 14.49 3.53
CA ASP A 84 -10.72 15.36 2.39
C ASP A 84 -10.50 16.83 2.77
N SER A 85 -9.98 17.64 1.84
CA SER A 85 -9.61 19.04 2.05
C SER A 85 -10.79 19.97 2.31
N LYS A 86 -11.99 19.59 1.91
CA LYS A 86 -13.15 20.51 1.87
C LYS A 86 -14.16 20.34 3.01
N GLY A 87 -13.73 20.02 4.21
CA GLY A 87 -14.66 20.04 5.33
C GLY A 87 -14.72 18.80 6.19
N GLY A 88 -13.70 17.97 6.13
CA GLY A 88 -13.39 17.10 7.24
C GLY A 88 -13.98 15.70 7.24
N GLY A 89 -14.49 15.20 6.15
CA GLY A 89 -14.77 13.76 6.00
C GLY A 89 -13.48 12.94 5.94
N LYS A 90 -13.43 11.80 6.62
CA LYS A 90 -12.37 10.82 6.43
C LYS A 90 -12.62 10.06 5.13
N LEU A 91 -11.56 9.77 4.37
CA LEU A 91 -11.69 8.88 3.22
C LEU A 91 -12.02 7.46 3.66
N PRO A 92 -12.73 6.69 2.83
CA PRO A 92 -13.28 5.38 3.20
C PRO A 92 -12.23 4.26 3.15
N PHE A 93 -11.01 4.49 3.63
CA PHE A 93 -9.95 3.49 3.76
C PHE A 93 -8.88 3.91 4.76
N ILE A 94 -8.10 2.95 5.23
CA ILE A 94 -7.01 3.14 6.20
C ILE A 94 -5.72 2.56 5.60
N PHE A 95 -4.65 3.34 5.56
CA PHE A 95 -3.31 2.83 5.29
C PHE A 95 -2.62 2.41 6.58
N CYS A 96 -2.10 1.19 6.60
CA CYS A 96 -1.29 0.67 7.68
C CYS A 96 0.20 0.74 7.28
N ASP A 97 0.93 1.73 7.81
CA ASP A 97 2.37 1.89 7.58
C ASP A 97 3.19 1.12 8.61
N THR A 98 4.25 0.49 8.15
CA THR A 98 5.09 -0.37 8.97
C THR A 98 6.55 0.03 8.92
N MET A 99 7.31 -0.40 9.92
CA MET A 99 8.76 -0.37 9.85
C MET A 99 9.24 -1.12 8.60
N GLY A 100 10.28 -0.59 7.95
CA GLY A 100 10.86 -1.24 6.78
C GLY A 100 11.38 -2.63 7.08
N MET A 101 11.11 -3.56 6.18
CA MET A 101 11.65 -4.90 6.20
C MET A 101 13.13 -4.87 5.82
N LYS A 102 13.96 -5.69 6.47
CA LYS A 102 15.39 -5.85 6.17
C LYS A 102 15.74 -7.32 6.09
N GLY A 103 16.70 -7.64 5.22
CA GLY A 103 17.11 -9.00 4.94
C GLY A 103 18.19 -9.57 5.85
N CYS A 104 18.97 -8.73 6.56
CA CYS A 104 20.12 -9.19 7.34
C CYS A 104 19.85 -9.22 8.83
N ASP A 105 20.35 -10.28 9.52
CA ASP A 105 20.13 -10.56 10.95
C ASP A 105 20.66 -9.49 11.92
N ASN A 106 21.58 -8.62 11.48
CA ASN A 106 22.19 -7.58 12.31
C ASN A 106 21.54 -6.20 12.18
N ASP A 107 20.52 -6.07 11.36
CA ASP A 107 19.86 -4.80 11.09
C ASP A 107 18.43 -4.77 11.67
N VAL A 108 18.12 -3.70 12.38
CA VAL A 108 16.82 -3.46 13.00
C VAL A 108 15.73 -3.34 11.91
N GLY A 109 14.94 -4.39 11.74
CA GLY A 109 13.79 -4.48 10.83
C GLY A 109 12.60 -5.14 11.52
N ILE A 110 11.44 -5.12 10.86
CA ILE A 110 10.24 -5.79 11.37
C ILE A 110 10.37 -7.31 11.25
N LEU A 111 9.92 -8.03 12.27
CA LEU A 111 9.86 -9.50 12.25
C LEU A 111 8.66 -9.98 11.42
N THR A 112 8.82 -11.11 10.72
CA THR A 112 7.71 -11.71 9.93
C THR A 112 6.50 -12.02 10.82
N GLN A 113 6.73 -12.43 12.08
CA GLN A 113 5.66 -12.73 13.03
C GLN A 113 4.83 -11.50 13.37
N ASP A 114 5.47 -10.32 13.48
CA ASP A 114 4.76 -9.06 13.73
C ASP A 114 3.88 -8.67 12.53
N VAL A 115 4.36 -8.93 11.31
CA VAL A 115 3.53 -8.74 10.10
C VAL A 115 2.31 -9.67 10.12
N PHE A 116 2.47 -10.90 10.59
CA PHE A 116 1.34 -11.82 10.75
C PHE A 116 0.34 -11.32 11.79
N SER A 117 0.81 -10.79 12.91
CA SER A 117 -0.04 -10.18 13.94
C SER A 117 -0.78 -8.94 13.43
N MET A 118 -0.16 -8.14 12.53
CA MET A 118 -0.85 -7.03 11.87
C MET A 118 -1.94 -7.51 10.92
N ILE A 119 -1.65 -8.55 10.13
CA ILE A 119 -2.64 -9.13 9.20
C ILE A 119 -3.87 -9.61 9.96
N ASP A 120 -3.66 -10.25 11.10
CA ASP A 120 -4.73 -10.79 11.94
C ASP A 120 -5.44 -9.72 12.80
N GLY A 121 -4.97 -8.46 12.80
CA GLY A 121 -5.59 -7.36 13.54
C GLY A 121 -5.20 -7.23 15.02
N TYR A 122 -4.21 -7.97 15.48
CA TYR A 122 -3.78 -7.93 16.90
C TYR A 122 -2.96 -6.69 17.26
N VAL A 123 -2.40 -5.96 16.28
CA VAL A 123 -1.49 -4.84 16.52
C VAL A 123 -2.25 -3.54 16.71
N PRO A 124 -2.22 -2.92 17.91
CA PRO A 124 -2.85 -1.62 18.12
C PRO A 124 -2.10 -0.50 17.39
N ASP A 125 -2.79 0.59 17.06
CA ASP A 125 -2.17 1.77 16.48
C ASP A 125 -1.08 2.33 17.41
N ASN A 126 -0.03 2.91 16.81
CA ASN A 126 1.18 3.41 17.50
C ASN A 126 2.02 2.34 18.23
N TYR A 127 1.78 1.05 17.98
CA TYR A 127 2.62 0.00 18.53
C TYR A 127 4.07 0.15 18.05
N LYS A 128 5.00 0.16 19.01
CA LYS A 128 6.45 0.22 18.73
C LYS A 128 7.02 -1.17 18.62
N PHE A 129 7.52 -1.50 17.42
CA PHE A 129 8.16 -2.79 17.21
C PHE A 129 9.48 -2.93 17.97
N ASP A 130 9.69 -4.12 18.52
CA ASP A 130 10.98 -4.55 19.04
C ASP A 130 11.63 -5.47 17.99
N PRO A 131 12.85 -5.17 17.53
CA PRO A 131 13.51 -6.00 16.51
C PRO A 131 13.96 -7.37 17.03
N ILE A 132 13.98 -7.57 18.36
CA ILE A 132 14.48 -8.80 19.00
C ILE A 132 13.31 -9.68 19.46
N THR A 133 12.23 -9.07 19.95
CA THR A 133 11.12 -9.77 20.59
C THR A 133 9.85 -9.59 19.79
N ALA A 134 9.30 -10.69 19.27
CA ALA A 134 8.03 -10.65 18.56
C ALA A 134 6.87 -10.23 19.48
N MET A 135 5.89 -9.54 18.92
CA MET A 135 4.72 -9.00 19.60
C MET A 135 3.90 -10.04 20.38
N SER A 136 3.93 -11.31 19.95
CA SER A 136 3.20 -12.42 20.60
C SER A 136 3.46 -12.56 22.12
N THR A 137 4.53 -11.90 22.63
CA THR A 137 4.88 -11.86 24.05
C THR A 137 4.38 -10.62 24.77
N CYS A 138 3.69 -9.69 24.08
CA CYS A 138 3.28 -8.40 24.63
C CYS A 138 1.84 -8.42 25.18
N LYS A 139 1.64 -7.96 26.42
CA LYS A 139 0.33 -7.83 27.10
C LYS A 139 -0.60 -6.73 26.52
N LYS A 140 -0.17 -6.00 25.48
CA LYS A 140 -0.92 -4.88 24.89
C LYS A 140 -1.63 -5.23 23.58
N CYS A 141 -1.72 -6.52 23.25
CA CYS A 141 -2.40 -6.97 22.04
C CYS A 141 -3.92 -6.86 22.18
N THR A 142 -4.62 -6.64 21.09
CA THR A 142 -6.07 -6.77 21.02
C THR A 142 -6.44 -8.24 21.27
N GLU A 143 -7.19 -8.52 22.33
CA GLU A 143 -7.49 -9.91 22.71
C GLU A 143 -8.40 -10.63 21.69
N LYS A 144 -9.31 -9.91 21.05
CA LYS A 144 -10.22 -10.44 20.02
C LYS A 144 -10.40 -9.41 18.91
N PRO A 145 -9.56 -9.43 17.87
CA PRO A 145 -9.70 -8.50 16.74
C PRO A 145 -10.99 -8.81 15.97
N SER A 146 -11.75 -7.77 15.65
CA SER A 146 -12.89 -7.84 14.74
C SER A 146 -12.42 -7.91 13.28
N LEU A 147 -13.34 -8.14 12.34
CA LEU A 147 -13.01 -8.07 10.91
C LEU A 147 -12.47 -6.67 10.54
N ALA A 148 -13.01 -5.60 11.14
CA ALA A 148 -12.57 -4.23 10.87
C ALA A 148 -11.13 -3.95 11.35
N ASP A 149 -10.58 -4.77 12.25
CA ASP A 149 -9.18 -4.64 12.70
C ASP A 149 -8.20 -5.37 11.78
N GLN A 150 -8.66 -6.33 11.00
CA GLN A 150 -7.85 -7.16 10.12
C GLN A 150 -7.41 -6.40 8.85
N VAL A 151 -6.39 -6.92 8.17
CA VAL A 151 -5.93 -6.41 6.88
C VAL A 151 -6.77 -7.00 5.76
N HIS A 152 -7.22 -6.15 4.83
CA HIS A 152 -8.08 -6.54 3.70
C HIS A 152 -7.35 -6.52 2.36
N CYS A 153 -6.17 -5.87 2.29
CA CYS A 153 -5.32 -5.86 1.11
C CYS A 153 -3.86 -5.67 1.54
N ILE A 154 -2.94 -6.44 0.97
CA ILE A 154 -1.50 -6.29 1.18
C ILE A 154 -0.88 -5.68 -0.07
N VAL A 155 -0.11 -4.61 0.12
CA VAL A 155 0.60 -3.91 -0.95
C VAL A 155 2.10 -3.98 -0.67
N TYR A 156 2.81 -4.80 -1.44
CA TYR A 156 4.27 -4.80 -1.43
C TYR A 156 4.79 -3.53 -2.07
N VAL A 157 5.78 -2.90 -1.46
CA VAL A 157 6.38 -1.66 -1.98
C VAL A 157 7.84 -1.92 -2.30
N VAL A 158 8.19 -1.79 -3.57
CA VAL A 158 9.52 -2.06 -4.13
C VAL A 158 10.02 -0.85 -4.91
N ASP A 159 11.26 -0.45 -4.67
CA ASP A 159 11.94 0.60 -5.41
C ASP A 159 12.38 0.08 -6.78
N ALA A 160 11.89 0.67 -7.87
CA ALA A 160 12.21 0.26 -9.25
C ALA A 160 13.70 0.39 -9.59
N SER A 161 14.40 1.36 -8.98
CA SER A 161 15.82 1.59 -9.24
C SER A 161 16.73 0.51 -8.64
N THR A 162 16.26 -0.20 -7.61
CA THR A 162 17.00 -1.26 -6.91
C THR A 162 16.29 -2.61 -6.94
N ALA A 163 15.19 -2.74 -7.67
CA ALA A 163 14.33 -3.91 -7.69
C ALA A 163 15.06 -5.23 -8.04
N ILE A 164 16.09 -5.16 -8.89
CA ILE A 164 16.88 -6.33 -9.30
C ILE A 164 17.82 -6.80 -8.18
N LEU A 165 18.10 -5.92 -7.20
CA LEU A 165 19.03 -6.15 -6.10
C LEU A 165 18.32 -6.57 -4.81
N LEU A 166 17.06 -7.00 -4.89
CA LEU A 166 16.32 -7.47 -3.71
C LEU A 166 17.04 -8.62 -3.01
N GLU A 167 17.27 -8.47 -1.73
CA GLU A 167 17.95 -9.47 -0.92
C GLU A 167 17.13 -10.76 -0.81
N LYS A 168 17.81 -11.92 -0.83
CA LYS A 168 17.16 -13.23 -0.75
C LYS A 168 16.31 -13.38 0.53
N GLU A 169 16.77 -12.82 1.63
CA GLU A 169 16.06 -12.89 2.92
C GLU A 169 14.74 -12.09 2.88
N LEU A 170 14.76 -10.92 2.25
CA LEU A 170 13.54 -10.14 2.02
C LEU A 170 12.53 -10.91 1.13
N LEU A 171 13.01 -11.55 0.07
CA LEU A 171 12.16 -12.37 -0.79
C LEU A 171 11.54 -13.55 -0.02
N LYS A 172 12.29 -14.20 0.87
CA LYS A 172 11.76 -15.22 1.77
C LYS A 172 10.68 -14.67 2.72
N MET A 173 10.87 -13.44 3.24
CA MET A 173 9.84 -12.79 4.05
C MET A 173 8.57 -12.53 3.23
N PHE A 174 8.69 -11.98 2.01
CA PHE A 174 7.56 -11.78 1.13
C PHE A 174 6.82 -13.10 0.85
N GLN A 175 7.54 -14.18 0.55
CA GLN A 175 6.94 -15.50 0.32
C GLN A 175 6.16 -16.03 1.53
N LYS A 176 6.68 -15.83 2.76
CA LYS A 176 5.96 -16.21 4.00
C LYS A 176 4.66 -15.41 4.16
N ILE A 177 4.72 -14.10 3.91
CA ILE A 177 3.56 -13.21 3.98
C ILE A 177 2.53 -13.60 2.92
N GLN A 178 2.98 -13.86 1.68
CA GLN A 178 2.12 -14.30 0.58
C GLN A 178 1.38 -15.59 0.93
N LYS A 179 2.10 -16.58 1.46
CA LYS A 179 1.50 -17.86 1.86
C LYS A 179 0.38 -17.64 2.90
N LYS A 180 0.63 -16.79 3.92
CA LYS A 180 -0.40 -16.45 4.92
C LYS A 180 -1.57 -15.72 4.27
N ALA A 181 -1.32 -14.71 3.45
CA ALA A 181 -2.35 -13.94 2.78
C ALA A 181 -3.22 -14.81 1.86
N CYS A 182 -2.62 -15.70 1.07
CA CYS A 182 -3.34 -16.66 0.23
C CYS A 182 -4.25 -17.58 1.07
N ASN A 183 -3.76 -18.09 2.20
CA ASN A 183 -4.56 -18.94 3.10
C ASN A 183 -5.78 -18.19 3.67
N LEU A 184 -5.65 -16.89 3.89
CA LEU A 184 -6.72 -16.03 4.39
C LEU A 184 -7.62 -15.44 3.29
N GLY A 185 -7.26 -15.61 2.01
CA GLY A 185 -7.97 -15.00 0.87
C GLY A 185 -7.74 -13.49 0.75
N ILE A 186 -6.65 -12.97 1.32
CA ILE A 186 -6.33 -11.56 1.27
C ILE A 186 -5.61 -11.25 -0.05
N PRO A 187 -6.15 -10.35 -0.91
CA PRO A 187 -5.53 -9.94 -2.16
C PRO A 187 -4.21 -9.22 -1.96
N GLN A 188 -3.34 -9.37 -2.96
CA GLN A 188 -1.98 -8.86 -2.90
C GLN A 188 -1.63 -8.09 -4.18
N LEU A 189 -1.07 -6.90 -4.00
CA LEU A 189 -0.57 -6.04 -5.07
C LEU A 189 0.88 -5.65 -4.79
N LEU A 190 1.53 -5.06 -5.80
CA LEU A 190 2.85 -4.48 -5.64
C LEU A 190 2.89 -3.07 -6.24
N LEU A 191 3.34 -2.10 -5.45
CA LEU A 191 3.71 -0.77 -5.92
C LEU A 191 5.20 -0.79 -6.32
N LEU A 192 5.46 -0.55 -7.59
CA LEU A 192 6.81 -0.34 -8.12
C LEU A 192 7.08 1.16 -8.12
N THR A 193 7.72 1.65 -7.06
CA THR A 193 7.95 3.08 -6.82
C THR A 193 9.19 3.60 -7.53
N LYS A 194 9.37 4.93 -7.55
CA LYS A 194 10.56 5.61 -8.09
C LYS A 194 10.87 5.25 -9.55
N VAL A 195 9.83 5.07 -10.36
CA VAL A 195 9.96 4.72 -11.78
C VAL A 195 10.69 5.80 -12.59
N ASP A 196 10.65 7.04 -12.14
CA ASP A 196 11.36 8.21 -12.66
C ASP A 196 12.88 8.13 -12.39
N PHE A 197 13.29 7.59 -11.25
CA PHE A 197 14.71 7.33 -10.96
C PHE A 197 15.24 6.11 -11.72
N ALA A 198 14.39 5.14 -12.00
CA ALA A 198 14.76 3.91 -12.70
C ALA A 198 14.90 4.11 -14.22
N CYS A 199 14.17 5.05 -14.82
CA CYS A 199 14.09 5.21 -16.28
C CYS A 199 14.05 6.69 -16.69
N ASN A 200 15.06 7.18 -17.41
CA ASN A 200 15.12 8.57 -17.88
C ASN A 200 13.95 8.95 -18.79
N ILE A 201 13.49 8.05 -19.65
CA ILE A 201 12.31 8.29 -20.52
C ILE A 201 11.07 8.59 -19.69
N VAL A 202 10.89 7.87 -18.57
CA VAL A 202 9.77 8.06 -17.65
C VAL A 202 9.98 9.29 -16.77
N LYS A 203 11.23 9.62 -16.42
CA LYS A 203 11.57 10.85 -15.71
C LYS A 203 11.16 12.09 -16.53
N ASP A 204 11.46 12.07 -17.82
CA ASP A 204 11.15 13.20 -18.74
C ASP A 204 9.64 13.27 -19.06
N ASP A 205 8.99 12.11 -19.16
CA ASP A 205 7.54 12.03 -19.44
C ASP A 205 6.89 10.83 -18.75
N LEU A 206 6.23 11.06 -17.62
CA LEU A 206 5.58 10.03 -16.82
C LEU A 206 4.45 9.28 -17.56
N THR A 207 3.87 9.89 -18.61
CA THR A 207 2.84 9.21 -19.44
C THR A 207 3.37 8.01 -20.21
N LYS A 208 4.69 7.88 -20.32
CA LYS A 208 5.38 6.77 -20.97
C LYS A 208 5.66 5.58 -20.06
N VAL A 209 5.25 5.62 -18.78
CA VAL A 209 5.55 4.58 -17.79
C VAL A 209 5.15 3.18 -18.27
N TYR A 210 3.97 3.02 -18.86
CA TYR A 210 3.50 1.74 -19.42
C TYR A 210 3.99 1.45 -20.84
N LYS A 211 4.69 2.40 -21.48
CA LYS A 211 5.30 2.24 -22.81
C LYS A 211 6.81 2.02 -22.74
N SER A 212 7.41 2.24 -21.57
CA SER A 212 8.84 2.04 -21.37
C SER A 212 9.18 0.55 -21.34
N ARG A 213 10.03 0.12 -22.27
CA ARG A 213 10.55 -1.24 -22.30
C ARG A 213 11.28 -1.59 -21.00
N TYR A 214 12.09 -0.67 -20.47
CA TYR A 214 12.82 -0.89 -19.22
C TYR A 214 11.88 -1.14 -18.03
N ILE A 215 10.85 -0.32 -17.87
CA ILE A 215 9.85 -0.51 -16.79
C ILE A 215 9.11 -1.82 -16.98
N HIS A 216 8.71 -2.16 -18.21
CA HIS A 216 8.05 -3.44 -18.52
C HIS A 216 8.93 -4.65 -18.16
N GLU A 217 10.21 -4.65 -18.55
CA GLU A 217 11.15 -5.72 -18.19
C GLU A 217 11.37 -5.79 -16.67
N THR A 218 11.42 -4.64 -15.98
CA THR A 218 11.53 -4.58 -14.53
C THR A 218 10.29 -5.18 -13.86
N VAL A 219 9.09 -4.86 -14.33
CA VAL A 219 7.83 -5.44 -13.85
C VAL A 219 7.82 -6.96 -13.99
N ILE A 220 8.25 -7.50 -15.15
CA ILE A 220 8.33 -8.95 -15.37
C ILE A 220 9.31 -9.60 -14.38
N LYS A 221 10.50 -9.03 -14.20
CA LYS A 221 11.51 -9.54 -13.27
C LYS A 221 11.01 -9.54 -11.83
N VAL A 222 10.40 -8.44 -11.39
CA VAL A 222 9.84 -8.30 -10.04
C VAL A 222 8.68 -9.29 -9.84
N SER A 223 7.82 -9.47 -10.84
CA SER A 223 6.77 -10.48 -10.83
C SER A 223 7.32 -11.88 -10.58
N GLN A 224 8.37 -12.27 -11.29
CA GLN A 224 9.03 -13.56 -11.13
C GLN A 224 9.72 -13.72 -9.77
N MET A 225 10.37 -12.68 -9.27
CA MET A 225 11.10 -12.69 -8.00
C MET A 225 10.17 -12.71 -6.79
N VAL A 226 9.13 -11.87 -6.81
CA VAL A 226 8.21 -11.70 -5.67
C VAL A 226 7.04 -12.68 -5.75
N GLY A 227 6.66 -13.16 -6.94
CA GLY A 227 5.52 -14.07 -7.11
C GLY A 227 4.17 -13.35 -7.21
N VAL A 228 4.15 -12.05 -7.47
CA VAL A 228 2.93 -11.26 -7.69
C VAL A 228 2.67 -11.17 -9.20
N PRO A 229 1.44 -11.44 -9.70
CA PRO A 229 1.13 -11.36 -11.13
C PRO A 229 1.44 -9.97 -11.72
N VAL A 230 1.90 -9.92 -12.96
CA VAL A 230 2.22 -8.67 -13.68
C VAL A 230 1.06 -7.66 -13.63
N ALA A 231 -0.18 -8.14 -13.77
CA ALA A 231 -1.38 -7.32 -13.70
C ALA A 231 -1.62 -6.66 -12.33
N CYS A 232 -1.00 -7.19 -11.27
CA CYS A 232 -1.08 -6.68 -9.90
C CYS A 232 0.12 -5.80 -9.52
N ILE A 233 1.01 -5.48 -10.48
CA ILE A 233 2.16 -4.59 -10.26
C ILE A 233 1.84 -3.21 -10.83
N LEU A 234 1.86 -2.21 -9.97
CA LEU A 234 1.46 -0.84 -10.24
C LEU A 234 2.68 0.08 -10.19
N PRO A 235 3.23 0.51 -11.34
CA PRO A 235 4.31 1.48 -11.38
C PRO A 235 3.82 2.86 -10.92
N VAL A 236 4.55 3.49 -9.99
CA VAL A 236 4.19 4.81 -9.45
C VAL A 236 5.41 5.71 -9.22
N ARG A 237 5.17 7.02 -9.27
CA ARG A 237 6.07 8.05 -8.78
C ARG A 237 5.41 8.73 -7.58
N ASN A 238 6.12 8.83 -6.46
CA ASN A 238 5.65 9.54 -5.26
C ASN A 238 6.14 11.00 -5.27
N TYR A 239 5.41 11.89 -4.60
CA TYR A 239 5.91 13.19 -4.19
C TYR A 239 6.96 13.05 -3.09
N TRP A 240 8.03 13.85 -3.14
CA TRP A 240 9.12 13.81 -2.14
C TRP A 240 9.75 15.17 -1.80
N CYS A 241 9.76 16.13 -2.72
CA CYS A 241 10.30 17.49 -2.51
C CYS A 241 9.55 18.56 -3.31
N GLU A 242 8.53 18.20 -4.04
CA GLU A 242 7.77 19.12 -4.87
C GLU A 242 6.97 20.09 -3.99
N THR A 243 6.87 21.34 -4.43
CA THR A 243 6.06 22.40 -3.78
C THR A 243 4.65 22.48 -4.35
N GLU A 244 4.41 21.88 -5.51
CA GLU A 244 3.15 21.85 -6.22
C GLU A 244 2.82 20.45 -6.69
N LEU A 245 1.53 20.19 -6.93
CA LEU A 245 1.07 18.91 -7.46
C LEU A 245 1.21 18.87 -8.99
N ASP A 246 1.56 17.71 -9.50
CA ASP A 246 1.64 17.40 -10.94
C ASP A 246 0.48 16.48 -11.34
N MET A 247 -0.28 16.90 -12.35
CA MET A 247 -1.47 16.18 -12.85
C MET A 247 -1.17 14.72 -13.27
N LYS A 248 0.01 14.48 -13.87
CA LYS A 248 0.40 13.15 -14.34
C LYS A 248 0.73 12.23 -13.16
N VAL A 249 1.37 12.77 -12.14
CA VAL A 249 1.67 12.07 -10.89
C VAL A 249 0.38 11.74 -10.16
N ASP A 250 -0.52 12.71 -10.04
CA ASP A 250 -1.83 12.52 -9.39
C ASP A 250 -2.63 11.40 -10.03
N ILE A 251 -2.79 11.42 -11.36
CA ILE A 251 -3.55 10.40 -12.07
C ILE A 251 -2.92 9.01 -11.88
N LEU A 252 -1.60 8.91 -11.89
CA LEU A 252 -0.90 7.63 -11.73
C LEU A 252 -1.13 7.04 -10.33
N ILE A 253 -1.01 7.87 -9.29
CA ILE A 253 -1.25 7.49 -7.89
C ILE A 253 -2.72 7.15 -7.66
N LEU A 254 -3.66 7.97 -8.15
CA LEU A 254 -5.10 7.71 -8.00
C LEU A 254 -5.53 6.42 -8.69
N LYS A 255 -4.97 6.09 -9.87
CA LYS A 255 -5.22 4.80 -10.52
C LYS A 255 -4.69 3.63 -9.71
N ALA A 256 -3.51 3.76 -9.11
CA ALA A 256 -2.98 2.73 -8.23
C ALA A 256 -3.89 2.54 -7.00
N LEU A 257 -4.31 3.63 -6.36
CA LEU A 257 -5.24 3.58 -5.22
C LEU A 257 -6.58 2.96 -5.59
N GLN A 258 -7.16 3.32 -6.74
CA GLN A 258 -8.40 2.70 -7.26
C GLN A 258 -8.26 1.19 -7.39
N GLN A 259 -7.14 0.68 -7.93
CA GLN A 259 -6.90 -0.76 -8.03
C GLN A 259 -6.75 -1.42 -6.65
N ILE A 260 -6.09 -0.75 -5.70
CA ILE A 260 -5.94 -1.25 -4.33
C ILE A 260 -7.32 -1.40 -3.67
N LEU A 261 -8.21 -0.42 -3.81
CA LEU A 261 -9.57 -0.48 -3.24
C LEU A 261 -10.41 -1.60 -3.88
N ARG A 262 -10.35 -1.76 -5.20
CA ARG A 262 -11.00 -2.88 -5.90
C ARG A 262 -10.51 -4.25 -5.44
N GLN A 263 -9.24 -4.37 -5.09
CA GLN A 263 -8.71 -5.61 -4.51
C GLN A 263 -9.19 -5.80 -3.07
N ALA A 264 -9.35 -4.75 -2.28
CA ALA A 264 -9.95 -4.86 -0.96
C ALA A 264 -11.39 -5.39 -1.02
N ASP A 265 -12.17 -4.99 -2.04
CA ASP A 265 -13.51 -5.55 -2.29
C ASP A 265 -13.47 -7.05 -2.60
N ALA A 266 -12.48 -7.50 -3.38
CA ALA A 266 -12.30 -8.93 -3.65
C ALA A 266 -12.03 -9.75 -2.37
N CYS A 267 -11.39 -9.15 -1.35
CA CYS A 267 -11.25 -9.77 -0.04
C CYS A 267 -12.61 -10.00 0.64
N PHE A 268 -13.50 -9.02 0.59
CA PHE A 268 -14.83 -9.14 1.18
C PHE A 268 -15.70 -10.18 0.46
N ASP A 269 -15.60 -10.28 -0.86
CA ASP A 269 -16.28 -11.30 -1.63
C ASP A 269 -15.80 -12.70 -1.25
N GLU A 270 -14.49 -12.89 -1.11
CA GLU A 270 -13.90 -14.17 -0.65
C GLU A 270 -14.38 -14.54 0.76
N ILE A 271 -14.41 -13.58 1.69
CA ILE A 271 -14.91 -13.80 3.06
C ILE A 271 -16.39 -14.21 3.03
N LYS A 272 -17.23 -13.52 2.24
CA LYS A 272 -18.64 -13.87 2.08
C LYS A 272 -18.82 -15.28 1.54
N GLN A 273 -18.04 -15.67 0.52
CA GLN A 273 -18.11 -17.01 -0.07
C GLN A 273 -17.72 -18.10 0.92
N ARG A 274 -16.64 -17.91 1.69
CA ARG A 274 -16.20 -18.85 2.73
C ARG A 274 -17.25 -19.05 3.81
N ARG A 275 -17.78 -17.95 4.37
CA ARG A 275 -18.84 -18.02 5.38
C ARG A 275 -20.07 -18.74 4.87
N LYS A 276 -20.48 -18.50 3.63
CA LYS A 276 -21.60 -19.22 3.00
C LYS A 276 -21.33 -20.72 2.86
N SER A 277 -20.10 -21.12 2.51
CA SER A 277 -19.73 -22.54 2.41
C SER A 277 -19.66 -23.23 3.77
N GLU A 278 -19.34 -22.49 4.83
CA GLU A 278 -19.27 -22.98 6.21
C GLU A 278 -20.63 -22.96 6.93
N GLY A 279 -21.70 -22.47 6.28
CA GLY A 279 -23.02 -22.32 6.89
C GLY A 279 -23.10 -21.25 7.99
N ALA A 280 -22.12 -20.35 8.05
CA ALA A 280 -22.08 -19.28 9.03
C ALA A 280 -23.05 -18.14 8.66
N PRO A 281 -23.61 -17.38 9.63
CA PRO A 281 -24.51 -16.28 9.36
C PRO A 281 -23.82 -15.18 8.52
N PRO A 282 -24.59 -14.39 7.76
CA PRO A 282 -24.05 -13.26 7.01
C PRO A 282 -23.32 -12.29 7.95
N LEU A 283 -22.34 -11.53 7.38
CA LEU A 283 -21.64 -10.47 8.10
C LEU A 283 -22.67 -9.39 8.48
N SER A 284 -23.09 -9.34 9.74
CA SER A 284 -23.83 -8.22 10.31
C SER A 284 -22.89 -7.38 11.16
N ASN A 285 -23.18 -6.09 11.30
CA ASN A 285 -22.51 -5.22 12.26
C ASN A 285 -22.71 -5.80 13.67
N GLU A 286 -21.64 -6.32 14.29
CA GLU A 286 -21.58 -6.60 15.72
C GLU A 286 -21.11 -5.37 16.47
#